data_0c0437a5c149888091001d5f085fd660
#
_entry.id   0c0437a5c149888091001d5f085fd660
#
_cell.length_a   1.000
_cell.length_b   1.000
_cell.length_c   1.000
_cell.angle_alpha   90.00
_cell.angle_beta   90.00
_cell.angle_gamma   90.00
#
_symmetry.space_group_name_H-M   'P 1'
#
loop_
_entity.id
_entity.type
_entity.pdbx_description
1 polymer ?
#
loop_
_entity_poly.entity_id
_entity_poly.type
_entity_poly.pdbx_seq_one_letter_code
_entity_poly.pdbx_strand_id
1 'polypeptide(L)'
;AKEFVWRITGYIYRTYSGLEMFAKILECGEKIGKEELELLSKELGKKKSNRQTAFHQGSFGIEDRKKKEEKKTVSFDGRIAEMPKREKEIDDELTPEGFRTTKWLERLGGREGIANFIAVIHIDGNSMGKRVKDFQSSLEGKDWETYREKFREFSDSIDKNFKQAYKEMADEVADAIRKEELTELELEGEDFPIRRIITAGDDICFITEGRIGLECARIFIEKLVEKGSDQEHYAACAGVAIVHRKYPFYRAYELAEELCSNA
;
A
#
# COMPACT_ATOMS: atom_id res chain seq x y z
N ALA A 1 -16.87 -21.39 -9.05
CA ALA A 1 -16.65 -20.35 -8.03
C ALA A 1 -16.25 -20.94 -6.68
N LYS A 2 -17.04 -21.83 -6.06
CA LYS A 2 -16.74 -22.41 -4.73
C LYS A 2 -15.37 -23.12 -4.69
N GLU A 3 -15.06 -23.95 -5.68
CA GLU A 3 -13.77 -24.65 -5.77
C GLU A 3 -12.61 -23.66 -5.97
N PHE A 4 -12.78 -22.63 -6.76
CA PHE A 4 -11.79 -21.58 -6.98
C PHE A 4 -11.46 -20.82 -5.70
N VAL A 5 -12.48 -20.38 -4.97
CA VAL A 5 -12.29 -19.71 -3.66
C VAL A 5 -11.59 -20.64 -2.67
N TRP A 6 -11.98 -21.91 -2.62
CA TRP A 6 -11.36 -22.90 -1.73
C TRP A 6 -9.88 -23.12 -2.06
N ARG A 7 -9.53 -23.21 -3.35
CA ARG A 7 -8.13 -23.36 -3.79
C ARG A 7 -7.29 -22.13 -3.43
N ILE A 8 -7.80 -20.91 -3.68
CA ILE A 8 -7.09 -19.67 -3.32
C ILE A 8 -6.94 -19.56 -1.81
N THR A 9 -7.99 -19.77 -1.05
CA THR A 9 -7.94 -19.73 0.42
C THR A 9 -6.93 -20.74 0.94
N GLY A 10 -6.97 -21.98 0.45
CA GLY A 10 -6.02 -23.01 0.82
C GLY A 10 -4.58 -22.71 0.42
N TYR A 11 -4.37 -22.01 -0.69
CA TYR A 11 -3.03 -21.53 -1.08
C TYR A 11 -2.53 -20.44 -0.14
N ILE A 12 -3.36 -19.43 0.15
CA ILE A 12 -3.01 -18.32 1.04
C ILE A 12 -2.65 -18.84 2.44
N TYR A 13 -3.51 -19.68 3.03
CA TYR A 13 -3.24 -20.24 4.37
C TYR A 13 -1.98 -21.11 4.43
N ARG A 14 -1.61 -21.77 3.33
CA ARG A 14 -0.38 -22.58 3.29
C ARG A 14 0.88 -21.76 3.04
N THR A 15 0.75 -20.68 2.27
CA THR A 15 1.89 -19.89 1.80
C THR A 15 2.17 -18.71 2.70
N TYR A 16 1.12 -18.10 3.22
CA TYR A 16 1.17 -16.86 4.01
C TYR A 16 0.47 -17.08 5.34
N SER A 17 1.14 -17.76 6.28
CA SER A 17 0.62 -17.95 7.63
C SER A 17 0.47 -16.59 8.31
N GLY A 18 -0.71 -16.33 8.86
CA GLY A 18 -1.03 -15.06 9.51
C GLY A 18 -1.90 -14.12 8.66
N LEU A 19 -2.06 -14.38 7.35
CA LEU A 19 -3.05 -13.68 6.55
C LEU A 19 -4.41 -14.35 6.69
N GLU A 20 -5.43 -13.55 7.00
CA GLU A 20 -6.82 -13.96 6.94
C GLU A 20 -7.44 -13.56 5.61
N MET A 21 -8.13 -14.49 4.97
CA MET A 21 -8.89 -14.23 3.76
C MET A 21 -10.38 -14.42 4.02
N PHE A 22 -11.14 -13.40 3.72
CA PHE A 22 -12.60 -13.47 3.75
C PHE A 22 -13.14 -13.50 2.33
N ALA A 23 -13.99 -14.47 2.05
CA ALA A 23 -14.65 -14.59 0.76
C ALA A 23 -16.13 -14.90 0.93
N LYS A 24 -16.95 -14.32 0.08
CA LYS A 24 -18.37 -14.62 -0.04
C LYS A 24 -18.70 -14.86 -1.51
N ILE A 25 -19.52 -15.85 -1.76
CA ILE A 25 -20.04 -16.19 -3.08
C ILE A 25 -21.54 -16.01 -3.02
N LEU A 26 -22.09 -15.24 -3.94
CA LEU A 26 -23.51 -15.15 -4.21
C LEU A 26 -23.79 -15.68 -5.60
N GLU A 27 -24.91 -16.34 -5.77
CA GLU A 27 -25.44 -16.70 -7.07
C GLU A 27 -26.21 -15.50 -7.61
N CYS A 28 -25.86 -15.03 -8.78
CA CYS A 28 -26.58 -13.96 -9.49
C CYS A 28 -26.97 -14.45 -10.88
N GLY A 29 -27.94 -13.79 -11.50
CA GLY A 29 -28.35 -14.04 -12.88
C GLY A 29 -27.24 -13.62 -13.89
N GLU A 30 -27.62 -13.53 -15.17
CA GLU A 30 -26.69 -13.13 -16.25
C GLU A 30 -26.21 -11.67 -16.12
N LYS A 31 -26.96 -10.84 -15.41
CA LYS A 31 -26.65 -9.43 -15.19
C LYS A 31 -26.44 -9.17 -13.70
N ILE A 32 -25.47 -8.32 -13.39
CA ILE A 32 -25.22 -7.86 -12.04
C ILE A 32 -26.07 -6.62 -11.78
N GLY A 33 -26.88 -6.67 -10.73
CA GLY A 33 -27.62 -5.53 -10.24
C GLY A 33 -26.96 -4.89 -9.02
N LYS A 34 -27.40 -3.69 -8.69
CA LYS A 34 -26.95 -2.96 -7.50
C LYS A 34 -27.26 -3.71 -6.20
N GLU A 35 -28.43 -4.39 -6.15
CA GLU A 35 -28.85 -5.13 -4.98
C GLU A 35 -27.94 -6.32 -4.66
N GLU A 36 -27.47 -7.05 -5.69
CA GLU A 36 -26.53 -8.16 -5.52
C GLU A 36 -25.18 -7.67 -5.00
N LEU A 37 -24.69 -6.52 -5.49
CA LEU A 37 -23.43 -5.93 -5.03
C LEU A 37 -23.52 -5.42 -3.59
N GLU A 38 -24.60 -4.76 -3.22
CA GLU A 38 -24.85 -4.30 -1.86
C GLU A 38 -24.99 -5.50 -0.89
N LEU A 39 -25.70 -6.54 -1.30
CA LEU A 39 -25.82 -7.78 -0.53
C LEU A 39 -24.48 -8.45 -0.35
N LEU A 40 -23.66 -8.54 -1.41
CA LEU A 40 -22.31 -9.13 -1.34
C LEU A 40 -21.43 -8.35 -0.36
N SER A 41 -21.42 -7.04 -0.46
CA SER A 41 -20.65 -6.15 0.44
C SER A 41 -21.08 -6.30 1.90
N LYS A 42 -22.39 -6.30 2.16
CA LYS A 42 -22.97 -6.49 3.50
C LYS A 42 -22.61 -7.86 4.10
N GLU A 43 -22.74 -8.91 3.31
CA GLU A 43 -22.42 -10.27 3.76
C GLU A 43 -20.92 -10.49 3.98
N LEU A 44 -20.06 -9.83 3.16
CA LEU A 44 -18.61 -9.85 3.38
C LEU A 44 -18.25 -9.07 4.65
N GLY A 45 -18.88 -7.92 4.88
CA GLY A 45 -18.71 -7.12 6.09
C GLY A 45 -19.07 -7.90 7.35
N LYS A 46 -20.20 -8.63 7.35
CA LYS A 46 -20.60 -9.53 8.45
C LYS A 46 -19.55 -10.61 8.71
N LYS A 47 -18.96 -11.20 7.67
CA LYS A 47 -17.89 -12.19 7.83
C LYS A 47 -16.64 -11.60 8.45
N LYS A 48 -16.27 -10.37 8.05
CA LYS A 48 -15.14 -9.66 8.65
C LYS A 48 -15.37 -9.31 10.11
N SER A 49 -16.60 -8.91 10.48
CA SER A 49 -16.97 -8.56 11.87
C SER A 49 -17.06 -9.79 12.78
N ASN A 50 -17.50 -10.93 12.27
CA ASN A 50 -17.58 -12.19 12.99
C ASN A 50 -16.26 -12.97 12.87
N ARG A 51 -15.14 -12.32 13.08
CA ARG A 51 -13.86 -13.02 13.19
C ARG A 51 -13.96 -14.12 14.24
N GLN A 52 -14.00 -15.35 13.80
CA GLN A 52 -13.52 -16.43 14.66
C GLN A 52 -12.04 -16.15 14.78
N THR A 53 -11.59 -15.84 16.00
CA THR A 53 -10.17 -15.60 16.30
C THR A 53 -9.36 -16.68 15.63
N ALA A 54 -8.80 -16.37 14.45
CA ALA A 54 -7.76 -17.19 13.91
C ALA A 54 -6.71 -17.25 14.99
N PHE A 55 -6.24 -18.41 15.30
CA PHE A 55 -5.19 -18.66 16.24
C PHE A 55 -4.18 -17.51 16.15
N HIS A 56 -4.18 -16.63 17.13
CA HIS A 56 -3.03 -15.82 17.40
C HIS A 56 -1.95 -16.81 17.82
N GLN A 57 -1.23 -17.29 16.84
CA GLN A 57 0.10 -17.76 17.13
C GLN A 57 0.79 -16.54 17.74
N GLY A 58 0.90 -16.54 19.07
CA GLY A 58 1.76 -15.61 19.74
C GLY A 58 3.10 -15.57 19.01
N SER A 59 3.98 -14.68 19.35
CA SER A 59 5.30 -14.42 18.77
C SER A 59 6.24 -15.65 18.72
N PHE A 60 5.70 -16.84 18.60
CA PHE A 60 6.42 -18.09 18.37
C PHE A 60 6.86 -18.10 16.92
N GLY A 61 8.17 -18.16 16.73
CA GLY A 61 8.77 -18.25 15.41
C GLY A 61 8.09 -19.28 14.52
N ILE A 62 7.82 -18.91 13.30
CA ILE A 62 7.23 -19.79 12.30
C ILE A 62 8.36 -20.60 11.67
N GLU A 63 8.28 -21.92 11.70
CA GLU A 63 9.24 -22.78 11.00
C GLU A 63 9.24 -22.46 9.51
N ASP A 64 10.41 -22.11 8.97
CA ASP A 64 10.58 -21.98 7.52
C ASP A 64 10.58 -23.37 6.87
N ARG A 65 9.45 -23.74 6.28
CA ARG A 65 9.29 -25.03 5.62
C ARG A 65 10.12 -25.19 4.34
N LYS A 66 10.71 -24.12 3.81
CA LYS A 66 11.57 -24.19 2.63
C LYS A 66 12.99 -24.58 2.95
N LYS A 67 13.44 -24.39 4.19
CA LYS A 67 14.77 -24.77 4.67
C LYS A 67 14.68 -25.96 5.62
N LYS A 68 14.39 -27.14 5.08
CA LYS A 68 14.27 -28.40 5.85
C LYS A 68 15.55 -28.78 6.62
N GLU A 69 16.69 -28.25 6.24
CA GLU A 69 18.00 -28.64 6.81
C GLU A 69 18.49 -27.75 7.96
N GLU A 70 17.99 -26.51 8.02
CA GLU A 70 18.24 -25.63 9.17
C GLU A 70 16.90 -25.29 9.81
N LYS A 71 16.64 -25.78 11.01
CA LYS A 71 15.49 -25.38 11.85
C LYS A 71 15.62 -23.90 12.26
N LYS A 72 15.60 -22.99 11.32
CA LYS A 72 15.53 -21.55 11.57
C LYS A 72 14.07 -21.16 11.71
N THR A 73 13.68 -20.82 12.92
CA THR A 73 12.46 -20.09 13.19
C THR A 73 12.58 -18.70 12.57
N VAL A 74 11.79 -18.42 11.54
CA VAL A 74 11.69 -17.10 10.94
C VAL A 74 10.54 -16.38 11.65
N SER A 75 10.83 -15.22 12.26
CA SER A 75 9.80 -14.37 12.82
C SER A 75 8.84 -13.88 11.70
N PHE A 76 7.62 -13.48 12.06
CA PHE A 76 6.70 -12.86 11.12
C PHE A 76 7.37 -11.69 10.38
N ASP A 77 8.15 -10.88 11.08
CA ASP A 77 8.97 -9.80 10.53
C ASP A 77 10.03 -10.29 9.53
N GLY A 78 10.61 -11.44 9.77
CA GLY A 78 11.57 -12.05 8.83
C GLY A 78 10.94 -12.50 7.51
N ARG A 79 9.66 -12.88 7.49
CA ARG A 79 8.93 -13.21 6.25
C ARG A 79 8.50 -11.98 5.47
N ILE A 80 8.14 -10.90 6.17
CA ILE A 80 7.91 -9.58 5.56
C ILE A 80 9.21 -9.05 4.98
N ALA A 81 10.36 -9.35 5.58
CA ALA A 81 11.67 -8.97 5.08
C ALA A 81 12.09 -9.75 3.80
N GLU A 82 11.57 -10.97 3.60
CA GLU A 82 11.66 -11.67 2.31
C GLU A 82 10.55 -11.15 1.40
N MET A 83 10.74 -9.95 0.86
CA MET A 83 9.78 -9.35 -0.09
C MET A 83 9.53 -10.32 -1.24
N PRO A 84 8.26 -10.59 -1.60
CA PRO A 84 7.93 -11.31 -2.81
C PRO A 84 8.66 -10.69 -4.01
N LYS A 85 9.04 -11.51 -4.97
CA LYS A 85 9.72 -11.03 -6.18
C LYS A 85 8.99 -9.85 -6.83
N ARG A 86 7.66 -9.89 -6.82
CA ARG A 86 6.80 -8.81 -7.33
C ARG A 86 6.98 -7.48 -6.58
N GLU A 87 7.11 -7.53 -5.26
CA GLU A 87 7.33 -6.31 -4.47
C GLU A 87 8.69 -5.68 -4.79
N LYS A 88 9.71 -6.52 -5.00
CA LYS A 88 11.01 -6.04 -5.46
C LYS A 88 10.93 -5.41 -6.86
N GLU A 89 10.20 -6.02 -7.77
CA GLU A 89 9.98 -5.47 -9.12
C GLU A 89 9.30 -4.09 -9.05
N ILE A 90 8.31 -3.93 -8.17
CA ILE A 90 7.64 -2.64 -7.95
C ILE A 90 8.59 -1.61 -7.33
N ASP A 91 9.41 -2.02 -6.35
CA ASP A 91 10.40 -1.12 -5.75
C ASP A 91 11.44 -0.68 -6.78
N ASP A 92 11.92 -1.60 -7.62
CA ASP A 92 12.90 -1.30 -8.69
C ASP A 92 12.28 -0.36 -9.75
N GLU A 93 10.98 -0.50 -10.06
CA GLU A 93 10.25 0.37 -11.00
C GLU A 93 10.02 1.78 -10.44
N LEU A 94 9.68 1.88 -9.15
CA LEU A 94 9.31 3.14 -8.51
C LEU A 94 10.49 3.90 -7.89
N THR A 95 11.66 3.28 -7.78
CA THR A 95 12.88 3.94 -7.31
C THR A 95 13.55 4.68 -8.46
N PRO A 96 13.96 5.94 -8.28
CA PRO A 96 14.65 6.70 -9.33
C PRO A 96 15.97 6.06 -9.78
N GLU A 97 16.33 6.27 -11.05
CA GLU A 97 17.58 5.77 -11.63
C GLU A 97 18.81 6.27 -10.84
N GLY A 98 19.76 5.38 -10.60
CA GLY A 98 20.99 5.68 -9.82
C GLY A 98 20.80 5.60 -8.31
N PHE A 99 19.59 5.28 -7.85
CA PHE A 99 19.31 5.06 -6.43
C PHE A 99 18.83 3.62 -6.19
N ARG A 100 18.87 3.21 -4.93
CA ARG A 100 18.32 1.94 -4.48
C ARG A 100 17.50 2.09 -3.20
N THR A 101 16.44 1.33 -3.08
CA THR A 101 15.66 1.26 -1.85
C THR A 101 16.44 0.61 -0.73
N THR A 102 16.51 1.28 0.42
CA THR A 102 17.11 0.72 1.62
C THR A 102 16.08 0.04 2.53
N LYS A 103 16.49 -1.07 3.16
CA LYS A 103 15.70 -1.73 4.21
C LYS A 103 15.95 -1.13 5.59
N TRP A 104 16.99 -0.33 5.72
CA TRP A 104 17.46 0.21 7.00
C TRP A 104 17.01 1.66 7.16
N LEU A 105 16.20 1.92 8.17
CA LEU A 105 15.73 3.29 8.44
C LEU A 105 16.86 4.25 8.79
N GLU A 106 17.98 3.70 9.27
CA GLU A 106 19.22 4.44 9.53
C GLU A 106 19.85 5.05 8.27
N ARG A 107 19.55 4.46 7.11
CA ARG A 107 20.15 4.85 5.81
C ARG A 107 19.27 5.77 4.97
N LEU A 108 18.20 6.28 5.57
CA LEU A 108 17.33 7.26 4.89
C LEU A 108 17.95 8.68 4.83
N GLY A 109 19.17 8.87 5.37
CA GLY A 109 19.89 10.15 5.27
C GLY A 109 19.86 11.02 6.52
N GLY A 110 19.44 10.44 7.66
CA GLY A 110 19.48 11.13 8.95
C GLY A 110 20.86 11.06 9.62
N ARG A 111 21.24 12.10 10.35
CA ARG A 111 22.48 12.14 11.13
C ARG A 111 22.44 11.21 12.34
N GLU A 112 23.54 10.54 12.65
CA GLU A 112 23.71 9.89 13.95
C GLU A 112 23.65 10.91 15.09
N GLY A 113 22.82 10.64 16.10
CA GLY A 113 22.72 11.44 17.33
C GLY A 113 21.45 12.28 17.41
N ILE A 114 21.47 13.54 17.03
CA ILE A 114 20.41 14.51 17.34
C ILE A 114 19.25 14.52 16.32
N ALA A 115 19.50 14.14 15.08
CA ALA A 115 18.53 14.28 13.98
C ALA A 115 18.13 12.93 13.36
N ASN A 116 17.75 11.98 14.18
CA ASN A 116 17.36 10.65 13.73
C ASN A 116 15.84 10.50 13.67
N PHE A 117 15.22 11.41 12.92
CA PHE A 117 13.78 11.39 12.69
C PHE A 117 13.47 10.79 11.32
N ILE A 118 12.38 10.08 11.27
CA ILE A 118 11.72 9.61 10.05
C ILE A 118 10.35 10.22 9.97
N ALA A 119 9.82 10.39 8.78
CA ALA A 119 8.43 10.69 8.55
C ALA A 119 7.74 9.45 7.99
N VAL A 120 6.65 9.04 8.61
CA VAL A 120 5.73 8.04 8.09
C VAL A 120 4.57 8.80 7.46
N ILE A 121 4.37 8.59 6.17
CA ILE A 121 3.35 9.26 5.38
C ILE A 121 2.30 8.23 4.98
N HIS A 122 1.05 8.54 5.26
CA HIS A 122 -0.12 7.82 4.78
C HIS A 122 -0.96 8.75 3.92
N ILE A 123 -1.30 8.29 2.72
CA ILE A 123 -2.10 9.06 1.75
C ILE A 123 -3.27 8.20 1.32
N ASP A 124 -4.46 8.78 1.34
CA ASP A 124 -5.71 8.14 0.94
C ASP A 124 -6.47 9.01 -0.06
N GLY A 125 -7.04 8.37 -1.07
CA GLY A 125 -7.80 9.04 -2.11
C GLY A 125 -9.17 9.53 -1.64
N ASN A 126 -9.42 10.83 -1.77
CA ASN A 126 -10.66 11.43 -1.33
C ASN A 126 -11.87 10.90 -2.10
N SER A 127 -12.93 10.53 -1.37
CA SER A 127 -14.21 10.09 -1.92
C SER A 127 -14.13 8.88 -2.85
N MET A 128 -13.09 8.04 -2.75
CA MET A 128 -12.93 6.86 -3.63
C MET A 128 -14.08 5.86 -3.47
N GLY A 129 -14.59 5.68 -2.26
CA GLY A 129 -15.79 4.85 -2.04
C GLY A 129 -17.03 5.35 -2.80
N LYS A 130 -17.21 6.66 -2.95
CA LYS A 130 -18.28 7.24 -3.77
C LYS A 130 -18.00 7.01 -5.26
N ARG A 131 -16.78 7.25 -5.74
CA ARG A 131 -16.38 7.00 -7.13
C ARG A 131 -16.62 5.55 -7.55
N VAL A 132 -16.24 4.60 -6.68
CA VAL A 132 -16.50 3.17 -6.91
C VAL A 132 -18.00 2.90 -7.05
N LYS A 133 -18.84 3.46 -6.17
CA LYS A 133 -20.29 3.28 -6.23
C LYS A 133 -20.91 3.90 -7.48
N ASP A 134 -20.48 5.11 -7.84
CA ASP A 134 -20.97 5.81 -9.03
C ASP A 134 -20.59 5.04 -10.29
N PHE A 135 -19.35 4.54 -10.36
CA PHE A 135 -18.88 3.69 -11.45
C PHE A 135 -19.66 2.37 -11.53
N GLN A 136 -19.86 1.69 -10.39
CA GLN A 136 -20.69 0.48 -10.32
C GLN A 136 -22.10 0.74 -10.83
N SER A 137 -22.72 1.86 -10.45
CA SER A 137 -24.04 2.26 -10.90
C SER A 137 -24.10 2.49 -12.42
N SER A 138 -23.03 3.01 -13.02
CA SER A 138 -22.95 3.19 -14.49
C SER A 138 -22.89 1.86 -15.26
N LEU A 139 -22.51 0.79 -14.60
CA LEU A 139 -22.43 -0.56 -15.16
C LEU A 139 -23.69 -1.39 -14.88
N GLU A 140 -24.71 -0.83 -14.23
CA GLU A 140 -25.94 -1.54 -13.92
C GLU A 140 -26.60 -2.09 -15.17
N GLY A 141 -27.04 -3.34 -15.12
CA GLY A 141 -27.67 -4.03 -16.24
C GLY A 141 -26.73 -4.51 -17.35
N LYS A 142 -25.42 -4.33 -17.22
CA LYS A 142 -24.44 -4.94 -18.11
C LYS A 142 -24.28 -6.43 -17.78
N ASP A 143 -23.84 -7.19 -18.78
CA ASP A 143 -23.45 -8.58 -18.58
C ASP A 143 -22.19 -8.67 -17.71
N TRP A 144 -21.96 -9.87 -17.15
CA TRP A 144 -20.86 -10.11 -16.23
C TRP A 144 -19.48 -9.84 -16.84
N GLU A 145 -19.25 -10.19 -18.09
CA GLU A 145 -17.94 -10.00 -18.72
C GLU A 145 -17.62 -8.54 -18.94
N THR A 146 -18.58 -7.79 -19.48
CA THR A 146 -18.46 -6.32 -19.62
C THR A 146 -18.26 -5.63 -18.28
N TYR A 147 -19.05 -6.04 -17.24
CA TYR A 147 -18.89 -5.50 -15.90
C TYR A 147 -17.47 -5.73 -15.37
N ARG A 148 -16.99 -6.98 -15.42
CA ARG A 148 -15.67 -7.37 -14.92
C ARG A 148 -14.55 -6.62 -15.62
N GLU A 149 -14.62 -6.52 -16.95
CA GLU A 149 -13.60 -5.84 -17.76
C GLU A 149 -13.54 -4.35 -17.43
N LYS A 150 -14.68 -3.67 -17.44
CA LYS A 150 -14.77 -2.24 -17.14
C LYS A 150 -14.37 -1.89 -15.72
N PHE A 151 -14.77 -2.72 -14.74
CA PHE A 151 -14.41 -2.51 -13.36
C PHE A 151 -12.91 -2.72 -13.12
N ARG A 152 -12.31 -3.67 -13.86
CA ARG A 152 -10.86 -3.88 -13.84
C ARG A 152 -10.11 -2.69 -14.44
N GLU A 153 -10.51 -2.22 -15.61
CA GLU A 153 -9.93 -1.02 -16.26
C GLU A 153 -9.98 0.19 -15.30
N PHE A 154 -11.11 0.40 -14.64
CA PHE A 154 -11.28 1.45 -13.65
C PHE A 154 -10.32 1.31 -12.47
N SER A 155 -10.24 0.12 -11.88
CA SER A 155 -9.32 -0.17 -10.77
C SER A 155 -7.86 -0.01 -11.17
N ASP A 156 -7.49 -0.51 -12.35
CA ASP A 156 -6.13 -0.43 -12.89
C ASP A 156 -5.74 1.04 -13.18
N SER A 157 -6.70 1.88 -13.61
CA SER A 157 -6.45 3.32 -13.84
C SER A 157 -6.12 4.06 -12.55
N ILE A 158 -6.83 3.77 -11.46
CA ILE A 158 -6.57 4.35 -10.15
C ILE A 158 -5.17 3.95 -9.66
N ASP A 159 -4.89 2.64 -9.64
CA ASP A 159 -3.59 2.12 -9.20
C ASP A 159 -2.44 2.73 -10.00
N LYS A 160 -2.60 2.84 -11.32
CA LYS A 160 -1.61 3.45 -12.21
C LYS A 160 -1.37 4.92 -11.89
N ASN A 161 -2.42 5.71 -11.70
CA ASN A 161 -2.29 7.15 -11.46
C ASN A 161 -1.63 7.44 -10.10
N PHE A 162 -1.97 6.70 -9.06
CA PHE A 162 -1.34 6.83 -7.75
C PHE A 162 0.12 6.39 -7.76
N LYS A 163 0.46 5.28 -8.42
CA LYS A 163 1.85 4.85 -8.60
C LYS A 163 2.67 5.84 -9.42
N GLN A 164 2.06 6.41 -10.47
CA GLN A 164 2.73 7.40 -11.29
C GLN A 164 3.01 8.70 -10.50
N ALA A 165 2.05 9.15 -9.69
CA ALA A 165 2.25 10.29 -8.80
C ALA A 165 3.38 10.03 -7.77
N TYR A 166 3.43 8.82 -7.22
CA TYR A 166 4.53 8.40 -6.34
C TYR A 166 5.88 8.43 -7.06
N LYS A 167 5.95 7.88 -8.26
CA LYS A 167 7.18 7.86 -9.05
C LYS A 167 7.67 9.28 -9.36
N GLU A 168 6.78 10.14 -9.82
CA GLU A 168 7.13 11.54 -10.15
C GLU A 168 7.58 12.33 -8.92
N MET A 169 6.95 12.10 -7.76
CA MET A 169 7.43 12.66 -6.49
C MET A 169 8.83 12.15 -6.15
N ALA A 170 9.08 10.86 -6.30
CA ALA A 170 10.39 10.28 -6.03
C ALA A 170 11.46 10.81 -7.01
N ASP A 171 11.14 10.92 -8.30
CA ASP A 171 12.04 11.48 -9.32
C ASP A 171 12.38 12.95 -9.02
N GLU A 172 11.42 13.77 -8.55
CA GLU A 172 11.64 15.16 -8.17
C GLU A 172 12.60 15.27 -6.96
N VAL A 173 12.43 14.41 -5.95
CA VAL A 173 13.36 14.34 -4.81
C VAL A 173 14.76 13.90 -5.28
N ALA A 174 14.86 12.93 -6.18
CA ALA A 174 16.14 12.50 -6.74
C ALA A 174 16.83 13.62 -7.51
N ASP A 175 16.09 14.41 -8.25
CA ASP A 175 16.63 15.58 -8.97
C ASP A 175 17.12 16.67 -8.03
N ALA A 176 16.41 16.93 -6.92
CA ALA A 176 16.86 17.85 -5.89
C ALA A 176 18.18 17.37 -5.22
N ILE A 177 18.33 16.06 -5.00
CA ILE A 177 19.60 15.48 -4.50
C ILE A 177 20.72 15.67 -5.52
N ARG A 178 20.48 15.38 -6.79
CA ARG A 178 21.49 15.55 -7.87
C ARG A 178 21.93 17.00 -8.07
N LYS A 179 21.03 17.95 -7.80
CA LYS A 179 21.31 19.39 -7.86
C LYS A 179 21.93 19.94 -6.58
N GLU A 180 22.21 19.09 -5.60
CA GLU A 180 22.74 19.48 -4.29
C GLU A 180 21.84 20.46 -3.52
N GLU A 181 20.52 20.42 -3.75
CA GLU A 181 19.54 21.26 -3.04
C GLU A 181 19.20 20.68 -1.65
N LEU A 182 19.46 19.38 -1.43
CA LEU A 182 19.22 18.66 -0.18
C LEU A 182 20.54 18.30 0.52
N THR A 183 21.43 19.26 0.69
CA THR A 183 22.77 19.08 1.26
C THR A 183 22.78 18.59 2.70
N GLU A 184 21.68 18.75 3.41
CA GLU A 184 21.53 18.30 4.80
C GLU A 184 21.30 16.78 4.94
N LEU A 185 21.01 16.08 3.83
CA LEU A 185 20.86 14.63 3.83
C LEU A 185 22.25 13.95 3.77
N GLU A 186 22.51 13.07 4.72
CA GLU A 186 23.72 12.23 4.75
C GLU A 186 23.39 10.84 4.17
N LEU A 187 23.41 10.73 2.84
CA LEU A 187 23.11 9.48 2.15
C LEU A 187 24.34 8.57 2.07
N GLU A 188 24.15 7.28 2.26
CA GLU A 188 25.19 6.26 2.10
C GLU A 188 25.14 5.68 0.67
N GLY A 189 26.09 6.07 -0.16
CA GLY A 189 26.20 5.57 -1.54
C GLY A 189 24.98 5.90 -2.38
N GLU A 190 24.28 4.87 -2.88
CA GLU A 190 23.08 5.00 -3.72
C GLU A 190 21.79 4.86 -2.93
N ASP A 191 21.80 4.83 -1.59
CA ASP A 191 20.60 4.63 -0.78
C ASP A 191 19.66 5.84 -0.94
N PHE A 192 18.39 5.57 -1.27
CA PHE A 192 17.36 6.58 -1.49
C PHE A 192 16.70 6.98 -0.18
N PRO A 193 16.45 8.27 0.09
CA PRO A 193 15.88 8.73 1.36
C PRO A 193 14.38 8.45 1.53
N ILE A 194 13.80 7.67 0.63
CA ILE A 194 12.40 7.27 0.65
C ILE A 194 12.30 5.75 0.55
N ARG A 195 11.49 5.17 1.42
CA ARG A 195 11.13 3.75 1.38
C ARG A 195 9.63 3.58 1.21
N ARG A 196 9.22 2.97 0.10
CA ARG A 196 7.85 2.55 -0.13
C ARG A 196 7.45 1.44 0.85
N ILE A 197 6.23 1.52 1.37
CA ILE A 197 5.63 0.48 2.22
C ILE A 197 4.40 -0.10 1.53
N ILE A 198 3.44 0.74 1.11
CA ILE A 198 2.20 0.35 0.44
C ILE A 198 2.00 1.24 -0.78
N THR A 199 1.64 0.63 -1.91
CA THR A 199 1.07 1.28 -3.08
C THR A 199 -0.01 0.35 -3.63
N ALA A 200 -1.22 0.51 -3.16
CA ALA A 200 -2.33 -0.40 -3.44
C ALA A 200 -3.60 0.39 -3.78
N GLY A 201 -3.76 0.71 -5.05
CA GLY A 201 -4.85 1.57 -5.51
C GLY A 201 -4.63 2.99 -5.00
N ASP A 202 -5.57 3.50 -4.21
CA ASP A 202 -5.57 4.82 -3.59
C ASP A 202 -4.88 4.87 -2.21
N ASP A 203 -4.51 3.73 -1.66
CA ASP A 203 -3.80 3.62 -0.37
C ASP A 203 -2.29 3.62 -0.60
N ILE A 204 -1.65 4.70 -0.19
CA ILE A 204 -0.21 4.91 -0.32
C ILE A 204 0.41 5.13 1.05
N CYS A 205 1.42 4.32 1.38
CA CYS A 205 2.23 4.53 2.56
C CYS A 205 3.72 4.43 2.21
N PHE A 206 4.49 5.39 2.69
CA PHE A 206 5.94 5.39 2.57
C PHE A 206 6.62 6.08 3.76
N ILE A 207 7.89 5.80 3.93
CA ILE A 207 8.73 6.39 4.97
C ILE A 207 9.81 7.22 4.29
N THR A 208 10.07 8.41 4.84
CA THR A 208 11.18 9.25 4.39
C THR A 208 12.10 9.61 5.54
N GLU A 209 13.22 10.21 5.24
CA GLU A 209 13.93 11.02 6.21
C GLU A 209 13.02 12.14 6.73
N GLY A 210 13.10 12.47 8.03
CA GLY A 210 12.10 13.27 8.72
C GLY A 210 11.89 14.69 8.17
N ARG A 211 12.93 15.32 7.63
CA ARG A 211 12.92 16.71 7.14
C ARG A 211 12.19 16.86 5.80
N ILE A 212 12.23 15.84 4.94
CA ILE A 212 11.63 15.90 3.61
C ILE A 212 10.19 15.37 3.57
N GLY A 213 9.69 14.78 4.67
CA GLY A 213 8.41 14.08 4.67
C GLY A 213 7.20 14.93 4.29
N LEU A 214 7.11 16.16 4.80
CA LEU A 214 6.02 17.08 4.45
C LEU A 214 6.07 17.48 2.98
N GLU A 215 7.27 17.74 2.48
CA GLU A 215 7.46 18.13 1.08
C GLU A 215 7.14 16.96 0.14
N CYS A 216 7.56 15.75 0.46
CA CYS A 216 7.18 14.57 -0.30
C CYS A 216 5.66 14.40 -0.38
N ALA A 217 4.94 14.59 0.73
CA ALA A 217 3.48 14.50 0.74
C ALA A 217 2.84 15.60 -0.14
N ARG A 218 3.36 16.84 -0.08
CA ARG A 218 2.89 17.94 -0.92
C ARG A 218 3.09 17.65 -2.41
N ILE A 219 4.30 17.27 -2.79
CA ILE A 219 4.64 16.95 -4.19
C ILE A 219 3.76 15.80 -4.69
N PHE A 220 3.59 14.73 -3.90
CA PHE A 220 2.73 13.61 -4.28
C PHE A 220 1.30 14.08 -4.60
N ILE A 221 0.70 14.89 -3.72
CA ILE A 221 -0.68 15.40 -3.92
C ILE A 221 -0.76 16.25 -5.19
N GLU A 222 0.21 17.14 -5.44
CA GLU A 222 0.27 17.93 -6.65
C GLU A 222 0.36 17.07 -7.91
N LYS A 223 1.28 16.10 -7.93
CA LYS A 223 1.41 15.15 -9.05
C LYS A 223 0.14 14.33 -9.28
N LEU A 224 -0.56 13.95 -8.21
CA LEU A 224 -1.82 13.22 -8.32
C LEU A 224 -2.93 14.10 -8.93
N VAL A 225 -3.02 15.36 -8.52
CA VAL A 225 -3.99 16.31 -9.09
C VAL A 225 -3.74 16.51 -10.59
N GLU A 226 -2.49 16.58 -11.02
CA GLU A 226 -2.10 16.69 -12.43
C GLU A 226 -2.53 15.48 -13.28
N LYS A 227 -2.78 14.29 -12.68
CA LYS A 227 -3.30 13.11 -13.40
C LYS A 227 -4.80 13.24 -13.70
N GLY A 228 -5.48 14.19 -13.12
CA GLY A 228 -6.88 14.45 -13.39
C GLY A 228 -7.11 14.94 -14.83
N SER A 229 -8.34 14.81 -15.29
CA SER A 229 -8.85 15.39 -16.54
C SER A 229 -10.07 16.25 -16.24
N ASP A 230 -10.62 16.92 -17.24
CA ASP A 230 -11.87 17.69 -17.10
C ASP A 230 -13.04 16.85 -16.57
N GLN A 231 -12.98 15.53 -16.71
CA GLN A 231 -14.02 14.59 -16.27
C GLN A 231 -13.61 13.77 -15.03
N GLU A 232 -12.33 13.71 -14.70
CA GLU A 232 -11.81 12.94 -13.56
C GLU A 232 -10.89 13.81 -12.70
N HIS A 233 -11.36 14.21 -11.54
CA HIS A 233 -10.53 14.92 -10.58
C HIS A 233 -10.01 13.95 -9.51
N TYR A 234 -8.70 13.95 -9.33
CA TYR A 234 -8.07 13.28 -8.21
C TYR A 234 -7.83 14.28 -7.08
N ALA A 235 -8.17 13.89 -5.89
CA ALA A 235 -7.82 14.58 -4.65
C ALA A 235 -7.45 13.50 -3.61
N ALA A 236 -6.51 13.82 -2.75
CA ALA A 236 -6.10 12.95 -1.67
C ALA A 236 -5.80 13.77 -0.42
N CYS A 237 -5.95 13.14 0.74
CA CYS A 237 -5.44 13.63 2.01
C CYS A 237 -4.14 12.92 2.34
N ALA A 238 -3.28 13.59 3.11
CA ALA A 238 -2.06 13.02 3.62
C ALA A 238 -1.94 13.25 5.13
N GLY A 239 -1.64 12.19 5.85
CA GLY A 239 -1.20 12.26 7.24
C GLY A 239 0.31 12.02 7.33
N VAL A 240 1.03 12.91 8.02
CA VAL A 240 2.49 12.84 8.15
C VAL A 240 2.86 12.78 9.62
N ALA A 241 3.38 11.64 10.06
CA ALA A 241 3.87 11.43 11.41
C ALA A 241 5.40 11.50 11.43
N ILE A 242 5.96 12.59 11.95
CA ILE A 242 7.41 12.75 12.12
C ILE A 242 7.77 12.23 13.51
N VAL A 243 8.53 11.15 13.56
CA VAL A 243 8.87 10.45 14.79
C VAL A 243 10.36 10.09 14.82
N HIS A 244 10.88 9.85 16.01
CA HIS A 244 12.23 9.30 16.14
C HIS A 244 12.28 7.90 15.51
N ARG A 245 13.35 7.55 14.76
CA ARG A 245 13.48 6.28 14.04
C ARG A 245 13.26 5.02 14.89
N LYS A 246 13.50 5.09 16.22
CA LYS A 246 13.26 4.00 17.17
C LYS A 246 11.81 3.94 17.66
N TYR A 247 10.97 4.87 17.25
CA TYR A 247 9.55 4.84 17.60
C TYR A 247 8.88 3.65 16.91
N PRO A 248 7.98 2.92 17.59
CA PRO A 248 7.35 1.75 17.00
C PRO A 248 6.60 2.12 15.71
N PHE A 249 6.97 1.49 14.59
CA PHE A 249 6.42 1.81 13.26
C PHE A 249 4.89 1.74 13.24
N TYR A 250 4.30 0.70 13.83
CA TYR A 250 2.84 0.54 13.83
C TYR A 250 2.11 1.73 14.46
N ARG A 251 2.67 2.34 15.51
CA ARG A 251 2.09 3.54 16.13
C ARG A 251 2.27 4.79 15.29
N ALA A 252 3.41 4.90 14.60
CA ALA A 252 3.63 5.99 13.67
C ALA A 252 2.67 5.89 12.48
N TYR A 253 2.43 4.68 12.00
CA TYR A 253 1.45 4.42 10.94
C TYR A 253 0.02 4.76 11.39
N GLU A 254 -0.42 4.26 12.58
CA GLU A 254 -1.74 4.59 13.14
C GLU A 254 -1.93 6.11 13.29
N LEU A 255 -0.88 6.83 13.74
CA LEU A 255 -0.92 8.28 13.84
C LEU A 255 -1.04 8.95 12.46
N ALA A 256 -0.29 8.50 11.47
CA ALA A 256 -0.38 9.04 10.11
C ALA A 256 -1.76 8.77 9.50
N GLU A 257 -2.31 7.57 9.69
CA GLU A 257 -3.67 7.20 9.24
C GLU A 257 -4.75 8.08 9.92
N GLU A 258 -4.64 8.30 11.24
CA GLU A 258 -5.55 9.17 11.99
C GLU A 258 -5.47 10.63 11.50
N LEU A 259 -4.26 11.14 11.27
CA LEU A 259 -4.05 12.50 10.72
C LEU A 259 -4.64 12.63 9.31
N CYS A 260 -4.46 11.62 8.46
CA CYS A 260 -5.04 11.58 7.12
C CYS A 260 -6.57 11.58 7.16
N SER A 261 -7.15 10.79 8.08
CA SER A 261 -8.61 10.69 8.23
C SER A 261 -9.27 11.95 8.78
N ASN A 262 -8.51 12.83 9.43
CA ASN A 262 -8.99 14.10 10.01
C ASN A 262 -8.78 15.30 9.08
N ALA A 263 -8.12 15.11 7.95
CA ALA A 263 -7.85 16.14 6.95
C ALA A 263 -8.97 16.24 5.90
#